data_5678d2055c3cfd1985968abb7cb7499a
#
_entry.id   5678d2055c3cfd1985968abb7cb7499a
#
_cell.length_a   1.000
_cell.length_b   1.000
_cell.length_c   1.000
_cell.angle_alpha   90.00
_cell.angle_beta   90.00
_cell.angle_gamma   90.00
#
_symmetry.space_group_name_H-M   'P 1'
#
loop_
_entity.id
_entity.type
_entity.pdbx_description
1 polymer ?
#
loop_
_entity_poly.entity_id
_entity_poly.type
_entity_poly.pdbx_seq_one_letter_code
_entity_poly.pdbx_strand_id
1 'polypeptide(L)'
;MSHGTAGTGPLYQGRFKSFPVEEDEHFFTVCRYVERNALRANMVLSAEQWRWCSLWHRANQPGSLTLAEWPVACGERWLDSVNQAETDAELKALRRSAWSGTPFGDTIWQQKTAKRLGLESTLRFPGRPKSREPVRIAEK
;
A
#
# COMPACT_ATOMS: atom_id res chain seq x y z
N MET A 1 -29.24 -26.95 -9.72
CA MET A 1 -28.15 -26.79 -8.72
C MET A 1 -26.87 -26.55 -9.49
N SER A 2 -26.41 -25.30 -9.60
CA SER A 2 -25.16 -24.99 -10.29
C SER A 2 -24.01 -25.08 -9.28
N HIS A 3 -23.13 -26.04 -9.47
CA HIS A 3 -21.87 -26.12 -8.75
C HIS A 3 -20.97 -24.98 -9.21
N GLY A 4 -20.84 -23.94 -8.38
CA GLY A 4 -19.82 -22.93 -8.57
C GLY A 4 -18.45 -23.58 -8.45
N THR A 5 -17.71 -23.63 -9.54
CA THR A 5 -16.30 -24.00 -9.56
C THR A 5 -15.53 -22.95 -8.76
N ALA A 6 -15.10 -23.31 -7.55
CA ALA A 6 -14.14 -22.52 -6.80
C ALA A 6 -12.88 -22.38 -7.67
N GLY A 7 -12.52 -21.15 -8.03
CA GLY A 7 -11.35 -20.90 -8.85
C GLY A 7 -10.09 -21.43 -8.16
N THR A 8 -9.43 -22.38 -8.81
CA THR A 8 -8.16 -22.99 -8.36
C THR A 8 -6.98 -22.10 -8.73
N GLY A 9 -7.05 -20.81 -8.38
CA GLY A 9 -5.92 -19.89 -8.52
C GLY A 9 -4.99 -19.99 -7.29
N PRO A 10 -3.69 -19.67 -7.44
CA PRO A 10 -2.79 -19.62 -6.30
C PRO A 10 -3.30 -18.60 -5.27
N LEU A 11 -3.23 -18.95 -3.98
CA LEU A 11 -3.66 -18.10 -2.86
C LEU A 11 -2.95 -16.73 -2.86
N TYR A 12 -1.71 -16.70 -3.35
CA TYR A 12 -0.91 -15.49 -3.50
C TYR A 12 -0.70 -15.18 -4.97
N GLN A 13 -1.19 -14.02 -5.39
CA GLN A 13 -1.01 -13.52 -6.76
C GLN A 13 0.17 -12.54 -6.82
N GLY A 14 1.32 -13.04 -7.25
CA GLY A 14 2.51 -12.23 -7.48
C GLY A 14 3.52 -12.26 -6.35
N ARG A 15 4.61 -11.49 -6.53
CA ARG A 15 5.68 -11.38 -5.55
C ARG A 15 5.27 -10.45 -4.41
N PHE A 16 5.79 -10.71 -3.22
CA PHE A 16 5.74 -9.77 -2.10
C PHE A 16 6.31 -8.41 -2.55
N LYS A 17 5.58 -7.35 -2.23
CA LYS A 17 5.98 -5.97 -2.53
C LYS A 17 6.22 -5.25 -1.22
N SER A 18 7.32 -4.52 -1.16
CA SER A 18 7.68 -3.69 -0.01
C SER A 18 8.30 -2.39 -0.49
N PHE A 19 8.21 -1.37 0.32
CA PHE A 19 8.88 -0.09 0.11
C PHE A 19 9.20 0.53 1.46
N PRO A 20 10.33 1.27 1.58
CA PRO A 20 10.65 2.02 2.78
C PRO A 20 9.68 3.18 2.98
N VAL A 21 9.32 3.45 4.22
CA VAL A 21 8.47 4.59 4.62
C VAL A 21 9.24 5.45 5.60
N GLU A 22 9.18 6.76 5.46
CA GLU A 22 9.71 7.71 6.42
C GLU A 22 8.90 7.70 7.70
N GLU A 23 9.58 7.75 8.87
CA GLU A 23 8.96 7.67 10.20
C GLU A 23 8.47 9.05 10.64
N ASP A 24 7.47 9.58 9.94
CA ASP A 24 6.84 10.88 10.16
C ASP A 24 5.37 10.84 9.70
N GLU A 25 4.85 11.95 9.16
CA GLU A 25 3.51 12.02 8.56
C GLU A 25 3.28 11.02 7.42
N HIS A 26 4.34 10.58 6.73
CA HIS A 26 4.24 9.56 5.69
C HIS A 26 3.90 8.19 6.26
N PHE A 27 4.41 7.86 7.46
CA PHE A 27 4.02 6.66 8.19
C PHE A 27 2.51 6.66 8.49
N PHE A 28 1.98 7.77 8.99
CA PHE A 28 0.54 7.89 9.25
C PHE A 28 -0.30 7.79 7.98
N THR A 29 0.17 8.34 6.87
CA THR A 29 -0.52 8.21 5.58
C THR A 29 -0.62 6.74 5.15
N VAL A 30 0.43 5.95 5.33
CA VAL A 30 0.41 4.51 5.04
C VAL A 30 -0.54 3.77 5.98
N CYS A 31 -0.46 4.02 7.29
CA CYS A 31 -1.34 3.40 8.29
C CYS A 31 -2.81 3.70 8.00
N ARG A 32 -3.14 4.96 7.71
CA ARG A 32 -4.49 5.39 7.34
C ARG A 32 -5.00 4.65 6.10
N TYR A 33 -4.16 4.55 5.07
CA TYR A 33 -4.50 3.81 3.84
C TYR A 33 -4.84 2.34 4.13
N VAL A 34 -4.06 1.68 4.99
CA VAL A 34 -4.26 0.26 5.34
C VAL A 34 -5.52 0.09 6.19
N GLU A 35 -5.68 0.88 7.25
CA GLU A 35 -6.81 0.77 8.20
C GLU A 35 -8.14 1.16 7.56
N ARG A 36 -8.11 2.09 6.59
CA ARG A 36 -9.28 2.51 5.82
C ARG A 36 -9.66 1.55 4.68
N ASN A 37 -8.90 0.51 4.42
CA ASN A 37 -9.06 -0.32 3.22
C ASN A 37 -10.47 -0.91 3.07
N ALA A 38 -11.04 -1.46 4.13
CA ALA A 38 -12.39 -2.04 4.12
C ALA A 38 -13.48 -0.97 3.94
N LEU A 39 -13.31 0.21 4.55
CA LEU A 39 -14.22 1.35 4.36
C LEU A 39 -14.18 1.84 2.90
N ARG A 40 -12.98 1.98 2.31
CA ARG A 40 -12.82 2.36 0.90
C ARG A 40 -13.40 1.33 -0.07
N ALA A 41 -13.42 0.05 0.32
CA ALA A 41 -14.05 -1.03 -0.43
C ALA A 41 -15.57 -1.16 -0.19
N ASN A 42 -16.18 -0.23 0.58
CA ASN A 42 -17.58 -0.25 0.98
C ASN A 42 -18.02 -1.54 1.70
N MET A 43 -17.10 -2.19 2.42
CA MET A 43 -17.39 -3.39 3.21
C MET A 43 -17.92 -3.06 4.60
N VAL A 44 -17.63 -1.85 5.09
CA VAL A 44 -18.06 -1.30 6.38
C VAL A 44 -18.44 0.17 6.23
N LEU A 45 -19.19 0.72 7.17
CA LEU A 45 -19.61 2.14 7.18
C LEU A 45 -18.58 3.05 7.86
N SER A 46 -17.73 2.49 8.71
CA SER A 46 -16.60 3.18 9.35
C SER A 46 -15.46 2.20 9.58
N ALA A 47 -14.21 2.71 9.58
CA ALA A 47 -13.02 1.87 9.56
C ALA A 47 -12.90 0.94 10.79
N GLU A 48 -13.28 1.43 11.97
CA GLU A 48 -13.25 0.70 13.23
C GLU A 48 -14.22 -0.48 13.29
N GLN A 49 -15.17 -0.57 12.38
CA GLN A 49 -16.09 -1.71 12.28
C GLN A 49 -15.45 -2.95 11.65
N TRP A 50 -14.29 -2.76 10.97
CA TRP A 50 -13.61 -3.88 10.34
C TRP A 50 -12.76 -4.66 11.36
N ARG A 51 -13.33 -5.76 11.88
CA ARG A 51 -12.74 -6.59 12.95
C ARG A 51 -11.35 -7.18 12.64
N TRP A 52 -10.93 -7.16 11.40
CA TRP A 52 -9.66 -7.73 10.95
C TRP A 52 -8.56 -6.68 10.73
N CYS A 53 -8.75 -5.44 11.18
CA CYS A 53 -7.73 -4.40 11.12
C CYS A 53 -7.13 -4.08 12.50
N SER A 54 -5.95 -3.48 12.48
CA SER A 54 -5.26 -3.03 13.69
C SER A 54 -6.05 -2.00 14.49
N LEU A 55 -6.81 -1.13 13.81
CA LEU A 55 -7.65 -0.12 14.45
C LEU A 55 -8.71 -0.76 15.37
N TRP A 56 -9.46 -1.75 14.84
CA TRP A 56 -10.44 -2.50 15.63
C TRP A 56 -9.78 -3.24 16.79
N HIS A 57 -8.64 -3.88 16.52
CA HIS A 57 -7.91 -4.65 17.52
C HIS A 57 -7.42 -3.76 18.67
N ARG A 58 -6.89 -2.56 18.40
CA ARG A 58 -6.46 -1.60 19.44
C ARG A 58 -7.62 -1.12 20.30
N ALA A 59 -8.80 -0.90 19.70
CA ALA A 59 -9.99 -0.45 20.42
C ALA A 59 -10.62 -1.56 21.30
N ASN A 60 -10.56 -2.82 20.87
CA ASN A 60 -11.31 -3.91 21.51
C ASN A 60 -10.43 -4.88 22.30
N GLN A 61 -9.13 -4.88 22.12
CA GLN A 61 -8.14 -5.76 22.76
C GLN A 61 -8.59 -7.23 22.88
N PRO A 62 -9.00 -7.90 21.80
CA PRO A 62 -9.65 -9.20 21.86
C PRO A 62 -8.64 -10.34 22.01
N GLY A 63 -7.97 -10.49 23.14
CA GLY A 63 -7.19 -11.69 23.45
C GLY A 63 -5.68 -11.60 23.20
N SER A 64 -5.04 -12.66 22.69
CA SER A 64 -3.60 -12.88 22.75
C SER A 64 -2.74 -12.17 21.69
N LEU A 65 -3.33 -11.50 20.72
CA LEU A 65 -2.56 -10.80 19.69
C LEU A 65 -2.05 -9.46 20.21
N THR A 66 -0.74 -9.34 20.35
CA THR A 66 -0.09 -8.08 20.71
C THR A 66 0.34 -7.34 19.44
N LEU A 67 -0.19 -6.14 19.23
CA LEU A 67 0.26 -5.25 18.17
C LEU A 67 1.53 -4.52 18.63
N ALA A 68 2.49 -4.39 17.73
CA ALA A 68 3.66 -3.56 17.97
C ALA A 68 3.27 -2.10 18.23
N GLU A 69 4.05 -1.42 19.05
CA GLU A 69 3.95 0.02 19.19
C GLU A 69 4.35 0.71 17.89
N TRP A 70 3.79 1.87 17.64
CA TRP A 70 4.16 2.64 16.47
C TRP A 70 5.48 3.40 16.71
N PRO A 71 6.32 3.56 15.68
CA PRO A 71 7.57 4.30 15.79
C PRO A 71 7.33 5.81 16.03
N VAL A 72 6.11 6.28 15.73
CA VAL A 72 5.69 7.68 15.86
C VAL A 72 4.48 7.74 16.78
N ALA A 73 4.45 8.71 17.68
CA ALA A 73 3.32 8.87 18.61
C ALA A 73 2.02 9.16 17.87
N CYS A 74 1.02 8.32 18.10
CA CYS A 74 -0.30 8.46 17.50
C CYS A 74 -1.08 9.59 18.19
N GLY A 75 -1.65 10.50 17.41
CA GLY A 75 -2.49 11.58 17.94
C GLY A 75 -3.87 11.09 18.41
N GLU A 76 -4.47 11.81 19.35
CA GLU A 76 -5.80 11.49 19.94
C GLU A 76 -6.92 11.39 18.89
N ARG A 77 -6.83 12.14 17.79
CA ARG A 77 -7.83 12.15 16.69
C ARG A 77 -7.51 11.19 15.55
N TRP A 78 -6.77 10.12 15.83
CA TRP A 78 -6.42 9.14 14.80
C TRP A 78 -7.65 8.51 14.12
N LEU A 79 -8.65 8.14 14.90
CA LEU A 79 -9.89 7.55 14.39
C LEU A 79 -10.59 8.47 13.38
N ASP A 80 -10.70 9.77 13.70
CA ASP A 80 -11.27 10.76 12.80
C ASP A 80 -10.47 10.83 11.50
N SER A 81 -9.14 10.82 11.60
CA SER A 81 -8.25 10.86 10.44
C SER A 81 -8.40 9.64 9.55
N VAL A 82 -8.56 8.44 10.11
CA VAL A 82 -8.78 7.20 9.34
C VAL A 82 -10.12 7.24 8.61
N ASN A 83 -11.16 7.80 9.20
CA ASN A 83 -12.48 7.88 8.57
C ASN A 83 -12.59 8.98 7.50
N GLN A 84 -11.65 9.93 7.47
CA GLN A 84 -11.57 10.93 6.39
C GLN A 84 -11.00 10.31 5.11
N ALA A 85 -11.54 10.71 3.96
CA ALA A 85 -11.01 10.26 2.67
C ALA A 85 -9.60 10.80 2.42
N GLU A 86 -8.73 9.95 1.91
CA GLU A 86 -7.41 10.36 1.41
C GLU A 86 -7.61 11.24 0.16
N THR A 87 -6.69 12.17 -0.05
CA THR A 87 -6.65 12.94 -1.28
C THR A 87 -6.19 12.07 -2.46
N ASP A 88 -6.59 12.43 -3.67
CA ASP A 88 -6.13 11.74 -4.89
C ASP A 88 -4.60 11.77 -5.03
N ALA A 89 -3.97 12.85 -4.57
CA ALA A 89 -2.51 12.99 -4.59
C ALA A 89 -1.83 11.98 -3.65
N GLU A 90 -2.31 11.85 -2.41
CA GLU A 90 -1.82 10.87 -1.44
C GLU A 90 -2.00 9.44 -1.97
N LEU A 91 -3.18 9.10 -2.48
CA LEU A 91 -3.46 7.77 -3.04
C LEU A 91 -2.55 7.45 -4.22
N LYS A 92 -2.31 8.41 -5.10
CA LYS A 92 -1.45 8.24 -6.26
C LYS A 92 0.01 8.03 -5.86
N ALA A 93 0.51 8.82 -4.91
CA ALA A 93 1.88 8.71 -4.41
C ALA A 93 2.10 7.35 -3.72
N LEU A 94 1.20 6.97 -2.82
CA LEU A 94 1.28 5.70 -2.09
C LEU A 94 1.19 4.48 -3.02
N ARG A 95 0.24 4.49 -3.96
CA ARG A 95 0.10 3.41 -4.96
C ARG A 95 1.32 3.29 -5.85
N ARG A 96 1.96 4.41 -6.19
CA ARG A 96 3.23 4.40 -6.92
C ARG A 96 4.31 3.68 -6.11
N SER A 97 4.50 4.03 -4.84
CA SER A 97 5.48 3.38 -3.96
C SER A 97 5.20 1.89 -3.81
N ALA A 98 3.94 1.51 -3.57
CA ALA A 98 3.53 0.10 -3.49
C ALA A 98 3.76 -0.67 -4.80
N TRP A 99 3.64 -0.01 -5.95
CA TRP A 99 3.87 -0.65 -7.26
C TRP A 99 5.34 -0.79 -7.62
N SER A 100 6.12 0.29 -7.46
CA SER A 100 7.51 0.37 -7.93
C SER A 100 8.57 0.04 -6.88
N GLY A 101 8.20 -0.04 -5.58
CA GLY A 101 9.15 -0.15 -4.48
C GLY A 101 9.87 1.17 -4.15
N THR A 102 9.38 2.31 -4.67
CA THR A 102 9.96 3.62 -4.40
C THR A 102 9.80 3.97 -2.92
N PRO A 103 10.84 4.45 -2.22
CA PRO A 103 10.71 4.97 -0.86
C PRO A 103 9.61 6.04 -0.78
N PHE A 104 8.78 5.98 0.27
CA PHE A 104 7.68 6.91 0.52
C PHE A 104 8.04 7.86 1.66
N GLY A 105 8.29 9.10 1.36
CA GLY A 105 8.79 10.14 2.26
C GLY A 105 9.02 11.45 1.50
N ASP A 106 9.66 12.43 2.13
CA ASP A 106 10.06 13.64 1.44
C ASP A 106 11.12 13.38 0.34
N THR A 107 11.27 14.32 -0.57
CA THR A 107 12.17 14.15 -1.73
C THR A 107 13.62 13.92 -1.33
N ILE A 108 14.10 14.57 -0.28
CA ILE A 108 15.49 14.47 0.18
C ILE A 108 15.70 13.10 0.82
N TRP A 109 14.78 12.70 1.69
CA TRP A 109 14.81 11.39 2.34
C TRP A 109 14.66 10.25 1.32
N GLN A 110 13.78 10.38 0.33
CA GLN A 110 13.63 9.41 -0.76
C GLN A 110 14.94 9.16 -1.51
N GLN A 111 15.65 10.24 -1.89
CA GLN A 111 16.92 10.14 -2.60
C GLN A 111 18.01 9.48 -1.75
N LYS A 112 18.15 9.91 -0.48
CA LYS A 112 19.11 9.33 0.47
C LYS A 112 18.83 7.85 0.71
N THR A 113 17.57 7.50 0.95
CA THR A 113 17.16 6.13 1.23
C THR A 113 17.29 5.23 -0.01
N ALA A 114 16.91 5.72 -1.18
CA ALA A 114 17.11 4.99 -2.43
C ALA A 114 18.59 4.70 -2.69
N LYS A 115 19.47 5.67 -2.50
CA LYS A 115 20.93 5.48 -2.64
C LYS A 115 21.46 4.47 -1.61
N ARG A 116 21.03 4.57 -0.35
CA ARG A 116 21.47 3.65 0.73
C ARG A 116 21.07 2.20 0.47
N LEU A 117 19.88 1.98 -0.14
CA LEU A 117 19.30 0.66 -0.34
C LEU A 117 19.43 0.14 -1.78
N GLY A 118 20.10 0.87 -2.69
CA GLY A 118 20.25 0.47 -4.10
C GLY A 118 18.92 0.52 -4.87
N LEU A 119 18.01 1.43 -4.52
CA LEU A 119 16.68 1.56 -5.10
C LEU A 119 16.55 2.73 -6.08
N GLU A 120 17.66 3.33 -6.55
CA GLU A 120 17.63 4.53 -7.40
C GLU A 120 16.86 4.30 -8.71
N SER A 121 16.82 3.08 -9.21
CA SER A 121 16.02 2.72 -10.38
C SER A 121 14.52 2.95 -10.18
N THR A 122 14.02 2.84 -8.94
CA THR A 122 12.61 3.01 -8.61
C THR A 122 12.15 4.47 -8.62
N LEU A 123 13.09 5.41 -8.52
CA LEU A 123 12.82 6.85 -8.59
C LEU A 123 12.48 7.30 -10.02
N ARG A 124 12.90 6.54 -11.03
CA ARG A 124 12.64 6.86 -12.43
C ARG A 124 11.19 6.55 -12.79
N PHE A 125 10.58 7.40 -13.62
CA PHE A 125 9.31 7.03 -14.22
C PHE A 125 9.52 5.87 -15.20
N PRO A 126 8.63 4.88 -15.25
CA PRO A 126 8.67 3.87 -16.29
C PRO A 126 8.63 4.57 -17.66
N GLY A 127 9.69 4.42 -18.43
CA GLY A 127 9.71 4.92 -19.80
C GLY A 127 8.64 4.22 -20.66
N ARG A 128 8.31 4.80 -21.80
CA ARG A 128 7.43 4.14 -22.79
C ARG A 128 8.02 2.76 -23.12
N PRO A 129 7.23 1.68 -23.10
CA PRO A 129 7.69 0.37 -23.55
C PRO A 129 8.28 0.49 -24.95
N LYS A 130 9.47 -0.09 -25.19
CA LYS A 130 10.00 -0.15 -26.55
C LYS A 130 8.95 -0.85 -27.42
N SER A 131 8.48 -0.18 -28.46
CA SER A 131 7.62 -0.82 -29.47
C SER A 131 8.39 -2.03 -30.02
N ARG A 132 7.78 -3.22 -29.97
CA ARG A 132 8.33 -4.37 -30.67
C ARG A 132 8.32 -3.99 -32.16
N GLU A 133 9.49 -3.97 -32.79
CA GLU A 133 9.57 -3.87 -34.23
C GLU A 133 8.79 -5.05 -34.83
N PRO A 134 7.95 -4.82 -35.84
CA PRO A 134 7.25 -5.92 -36.50
C PRO A 134 8.31 -6.84 -37.12
N VAL A 135 8.23 -8.13 -36.75
CA VAL A 135 9.04 -9.17 -37.36
C VAL A 135 8.74 -9.16 -38.86
N ARG A 136 9.71 -8.76 -39.70
CA ARG A 136 9.60 -8.89 -41.16
C ARG A 136 9.60 -10.38 -41.47
N ILE A 137 8.44 -10.90 -41.80
CA ILE A 137 8.31 -12.25 -42.38
C ILE A 137 8.92 -12.14 -43.75
N ALA A 138 10.09 -12.80 -43.97
CA ALA A 138 10.68 -12.94 -45.30
C ALA A 138 9.78 -13.90 -46.09
N GLU A 139 9.07 -13.37 -47.07
CA GLU A 139 8.41 -14.20 -48.10
C GLU A 139 9.49 -14.93 -48.89
N LYS A 140 9.34 -16.26 -48.94
CA LYS A 140 10.08 -17.13 -49.86
C LYS A 140 9.27 -17.37 -51.12
#